data_ff4beb63045ffe48f5d02716a563895e
#
_entry.id   ff4beb63045ffe48f5d02716a563895e
#
_cell.length_a   1.000
_cell.length_b   1.000
_cell.length_c   1.000
_cell.angle_alpha   90.00
_cell.angle_beta   90.00
_cell.angle_gamma   90.00
#
_symmetry.space_group_name_H-M   'P 1'
#
loop_
_entity.id
_entity.type
_entity.pdbx_description
1 polymer ?
#
loop_
_entity_poly.entity_id
_entity_poly.type
_entity_poly.pdbx_seq_one_letter_code
_entity_poly.pdbx_strand_id
1 'polypeptide(L)'
;MQIAVVASPVTPLRPAQAGGAQSMVSDLAVGLARRGHHVRLHCAAGSIVPGVELVTVPTPLDAAAALVMPGGAPPPPAPGVSAAIDAMFEAIAAADVDVVSQHAFDAAAFRQTHALPILHTLHLPPLVPAVLEAVRGVPDSSLATVSESCSRSWRAHGVRVARVLPNGVVHLELERVPTDRSALIAGRISPEKGIDHAVAAARVAGLAAWIAGARYDPAYRIDLNGARELGELSRAELRRVMARSAVTVCAARWDEPFGLVAAEAQMAGCPVAAYARGGLPEVIEEGVSGFLSAPDDVTGLAKAITKCLALDRASVASSARRRLGLEAALDRYERALHEVAA
;
A
#
# COMPACT_ATOMS: atom_id res chain seq x y z
N MET A 1 0.49 -22.34 12.57
CA MET A 1 -0.96 -22.18 12.26
C MET A 1 -1.21 -22.52 10.80
N GLN A 2 -2.42 -22.97 10.50
CA GLN A 2 -3.00 -23.04 9.17
C GLN A 2 -3.64 -21.68 8.86
N ILE A 3 -3.06 -20.88 7.99
CA ILE A 3 -3.51 -19.50 7.72
C ILE A 3 -4.04 -19.39 6.30
N ALA A 4 -5.30 -18.94 6.15
CA ALA A 4 -5.81 -18.52 4.87
C ALA A 4 -5.56 -17.01 4.70
N VAL A 5 -4.82 -16.61 3.68
CA VAL A 5 -4.65 -15.19 3.31
C VAL A 5 -5.56 -14.90 2.12
N VAL A 6 -6.43 -13.89 2.24
CA VAL A 6 -7.39 -13.53 1.19
C VAL A 6 -6.98 -12.21 0.55
N ALA A 7 -6.59 -12.26 -0.72
CA ALA A 7 -6.38 -11.09 -1.57
C ALA A 7 -7.64 -10.77 -2.39
N SER A 8 -7.76 -9.55 -2.91
CA SER A 8 -8.86 -9.22 -3.82
C SER A 8 -8.79 -10.06 -5.12
N PRO A 9 -9.92 -10.61 -5.61
CA PRO A 9 -9.98 -11.34 -6.87
C PRO A 9 -9.92 -10.44 -8.12
N VAL A 10 -9.85 -9.13 -7.93
CA VAL A 10 -9.91 -8.13 -9.00
C VAL A 10 -8.63 -8.09 -9.85
N THR A 11 -7.48 -8.35 -9.23
CA THR A 11 -6.18 -8.25 -9.93
C THR A 11 -5.26 -9.40 -9.52
N PRO A 12 -4.67 -10.14 -10.46
CA PRO A 12 -3.66 -11.14 -10.16
C PRO A 12 -2.45 -10.55 -9.45
N LEU A 13 -1.91 -11.28 -8.48
CA LEU A 13 -0.68 -10.95 -7.77
C LEU A 13 0.54 -11.37 -8.60
N ARG A 14 1.51 -10.47 -8.77
CA ARG A 14 2.72 -10.75 -9.55
C ARG A 14 3.97 -10.24 -8.84
N PRO A 15 5.12 -10.96 -8.89
CA PRO A 15 6.35 -10.57 -8.20
C PRO A 15 6.91 -9.22 -8.65
N ALA A 16 6.69 -8.88 -9.92
CA ALA A 16 7.16 -7.63 -10.51
C ALA A 16 6.22 -6.44 -10.28
N GLN A 17 5.07 -6.65 -9.66
CA GLN A 17 4.07 -5.60 -9.47
C GLN A 17 4.59 -4.51 -8.54
N ALA A 18 4.70 -3.30 -9.05
CA ALA A 18 5.08 -2.15 -8.25
C ALA A 18 3.88 -1.64 -7.45
N GLY A 19 4.04 -1.57 -6.14
CA GLY A 19 3.17 -0.81 -5.25
C GLY A 19 1.85 -1.46 -4.84
N GLY A 20 1.21 -0.79 -3.90
CA GLY A 20 -0.13 -1.10 -3.47
C GLY A 20 -0.27 -2.26 -2.48
N ALA A 21 -1.52 -2.53 -2.10
CA ALA A 21 -1.87 -3.58 -1.17
C ALA A 21 -1.47 -4.99 -1.68
N GLN A 22 -1.47 -5.19 -3.01
CA GLN A 22 -1.15 -6.48 -3.61
C GLN A 22 0.26 -6.97 -3.31
N SER A 23 1.27 -6.08 -3.44
CA SER A 23 2.66 -6.45 -3.12
C SER A 23 2.83 -6.72 -1.62
N MET A 24 2.14 -5.95 -0.78
CA MET A 24 2.16 -6.16 0.67
C MET A 24 1.52 -7.49 1.06
N VAL A 25 0.39 -7.86 0.49
CA VAL A 25 -0.27 -9.16 0.75
C VAL A 25 0.62 -10.32 0.32
N SER A 26 1.27 -10.21 -0.85
CA SER A 26 2.24 -11.22 -1.30
C SER A 26 3.42 -11.35 -0.34
N ASP A 27 4.02 -10.22 0.08
CA ASP A 27 5.14 -10.21 1.02
C ASP A 27 4.75 -10.78 2.40
N LEU A 28 3.54 -10.46 2.88
CA LEU A 28 2.99 -11.00 4.12
C LEU A 28 2.82 -12.52 4.04
N ALA A 29 2.16 -13.02 3.00
CA ALA A 29 1.92 -14.45 2.82
C ALA A 29 3.23 -15.24 2.75
N VAL A 30 4.21 -14.77 1.95
CA VAL A 30 5.54 -15.39 1.85
C VAL A 30 6.29 -15.30 3.19
N GLY A 31 6.21 -14.17 3.87
CA GLY A 31 6.85 -13.96 5.17
C GLY A 31 6.31 -14.92 6.24
N LEU A 32 4.99 -15.06 6.36
CA LEU A 32 4.36 -16.00 7.28
C LEU A 32 4.73 -17.46 6.96
N ALA A 33 4.75 -17.84 5.67
CA ALA A 33 5.18 -19.18 5.26
C ALA A 33 6.64 -19.46 5.64
N ARG A 34 7.56 -18.50 5.46
CA ARG A 34 8.96 -18.61 5.89
C ARG A 34 9.15 -18.75 7.40
N ARG A 35 8.20 -18.25 8.18
CA ARG A 35 8.16 -18.38 9.65
C ARG A 35 7.56 -19.72 10.12
N GLY A 36 7.25 -20.64 9.19
CA GLY A 36 6.79 -21.98 9.48
C GLY A 36 5.27 -22.13 9.62
N HIS A 37 4.49 -21.12 9.23
CA HIS A 37 3.04 -21.28 9.09
C HIS A 37 2.72 -21.98 7.79
N HIS A 38 1.66 -22.79 7.78
CA HIS A 38 1.07 -23.32 6.56
C HIS A 38 0.13 -22.27 5.97
N VAL A 39 0.56 -21.61 4.89
CA VAL A 39 -0.17 -20.48 4.30
C VAL A 39 -0.79 -20.89 2.97
N ARG A 40 -2.12 -20.72 2.85
CA ARG A 40 -2.86 -20.78 1.58
C ARG A 40 -3.27 -19.37 1.19
N LEU A 41 -2.84 -18.92 0.01
CA LEU A 41 -3.15 -17.60 -0.52
C LEU A 41 -4.30 -17.69 -1.53
N HIS A 42 -5.48 -17.24 -1.12
CA HIS A 42 -6.67 -17.15 -1.95
C HIS A 42 -6.61 -15.87 -2.78
N CYS A 43 -6.59 -16.00 -4.12
CA CYS A 43 -6.31 -14.88 -5.02
C CYS A 43 -6.91 -15.11 -6.42
N ALA A 44 -6.79 -14.09 -7.30
CA ALA A 44 -7.20 -14.20 -8.69
C ALA A 44 -6.34 -15.20 -9.47
N ALA A 45 -6.93 -15.89 -10.43
CA ALA A 45 -6.22 -16.74 -11.38
C ALA A 45 -5.15 -15.94 -12.14
N GLY A 46 -4.04 -16.60 -12.48
CA GLY A 46 -2.87 -15.96 -13.07
C GLY A 46 -1.95 -15.26 -12.06
N SER A 47 -2.24 -15.37 -10.75
CA SER A 47 -1.31 -14.95 -9.69
C SER A 47 -0.07 -15.83 -9.66
N ILE A 48 1.08 -15.23 -9.33
CA ILE A 48 2.37 -15.90 -9.18
C ILE A 48 3.00 -15.37 -7.89
N VAL A 49 3.01 -16.21 -6.84
CA VAL A 49 3.62 -15.89 -5.55
C VAL A 49 4.47 -17.10 -5.11
N PRO A 50 5.75 -17.13 -5.42
CA PRO A 50 6.62 -18.26 -5.10
C PRO A 50 6.74 -18.52 -3.59
N GLY A 51 6.71 -19.78 -3.18
CA GLY A 51 6.87 -20.19 -1.79
C GLY A 51 5.59 -20.21 -0.97
N VAL A 52 4.44 -20.05 -1.61
CA VAL A 52 3.11 -20.11 -0.98
C VAL A 52 2.17 -20.97 -1.84
N GLU A 53 1.32 -21.76 -1.20
CA GLU A 53 0.25 -22.49 -1.88
C GLU A 53 -0.82 -21.49 -2.36
N LEU A 54 -1.20 -21.53 -3.65
CA LEU A 54 -2.22 -20.66 -4.23
C LEU A 54 -3.53 -21.40 -4.42
N VAL A 55 -4.61 -20.82 -3.89
CA VAL A 55 -5.99 -21.23 -4.18
C VAL A 55 -6.63 -20.13 -5.03
N THR A 56 -6.86 -20.41 -6.31
CA THR A 56 -7.23 -19.35 -7.25
C THR A 56 -8.69 -19.43 -7.67
N VAL A 57 -9.30 -18.26 -7.86
CA VAL A 57 -10.61 -18.10 -8.51
C VAL A 57 -10.44 -17.36 -9.85
N PRO A 58 -11.29 -17.61 -10.84
CA PRO A 58 -11.28 -16.83 -12.08
C PRO A 58 -11.41 -15.33 -11.79
N THR A 59 -10.67 -14.49 -12.51
CA THR A 59 -10.84 -13.04 -12.43
C THR A 59 -12.23 -12.67 -12.95
N PRO A 60 -13.07 -11.98 -12.13
CA PRO A 60 -14.42 -11.62 -12.53
C PRO A 60 -14.45 -10.70 -13.76
N LEU A 61 -15.47 -10.83 -14.60
CA LEU A 61 -15.62 -9.98 -15.79
C LEU A 61 -15.86 -8.50 -15.43
N ASP A 62 -16.45 -8.25 -14.27
CA ASP A 62 -16.73 -6.92 -13.71
C ASP A 62 -15.62 -6.40 -12.79
N ALA A 63 -14.46 -7.07 -12.75
CA ALA A 63 -13.32 -6.69 -11.91
C ALA A 63 -12.88 -5.23 -12.09
N ALA A 64 -12.87 -4.74 -13.35
CA ALA A 64 -12.48 -3.36 -13.62
C ALA A 64 -13.45 -2.33 -13.01
N ALA A 65 -14.73 -2.67 -12.87
CA ALA A 65 -15.74 -1.80 -12.25
C ALA A 65 -15.57 -1.70 -10.72
N ALA A 66 -14.94 -2.69 -10.08
CA ALA A 66 -14.69 -2.70 -8.65
C ALA A 66 -13.44 -1.91 -8.23
N LEU A 67 -12.66 -1.38 -9.18
CA LEU A 67 -11.47 -0.58 -8.87
C LEU A 67 -11.88 0.77 -8.27
N VAL A 68 -11.48 1.00 -7.04
CA VAL A 68 -11.80 2.23 -6.29
C VAL A 68 -10.71 3.26 -6.51
N MET A 69 -11.12 4.46 -6.93
CA MET A 69 -10.23 5.62 -7.06
C MET A 69 -10.62 6.68 -6.03
N PRO A 70 -9.67 7.19 -5.22
CA PRO A 70 -9.94 8.28 -4.30
C PRO A 70 -10.50 9.52 -5.02
N GLY A 71 -11.59 10.09 -4.51
CA GLY A 71 -12.24 11.24 -5.12
C GLY A 71 -13.09 10.94 -6.36
N GLY A 72 -13.13 9.67 -6.80
CA GLY A 72 -14.02 9.21 -7.87
C GLY A 72 -15.44 8.93 -7.39
N ALA A 73 -16.35 8.67 -8.34
CA ALA A 73 -17.68 8.16 -8.01
C ALA A 73 -17.58 6.78 -7.33
N PRO A 74 -18.52 6.44 -6.43
CA PRO A 74 -18.59 5.10 -5.88
C PRO A 74 -18.65 4.05 -7.02
N PRO A 75 -17.92 2.93 -6.91
CA PRO A 75 -17.98 1.90 -7.92
C PRO A 75 -19.40 1.32 -8.01
N PRO A 76 -19.85 0.95 -9.21
CA PRO A 76 -21.13 0.26 -9.37
C PRO A 76 -21.06 -1.12 -8.68
N PRO A 77 -22.22 -1.75 -8.41
CA PRO A 77 -22.26 -3.13 -7.93
C PRO A 77 -21.47 -4.06 -8.88
N ALA A 78 -20.65 -4.93 -8.29
CA ALA A 78 -19.83 -5.91 -9.01
C ALA A 78 -20.19 -7.33 -8.51
N PRO A 79 -21.30 -7.92 -8.97
CA PRO A 79 -21.78 -9.22 -8.51
C PRO A 79 -20.81 -10.37 -8.80
N GLY A 80 -20.04 -10.28 -9.89
CA GLY A 80 -19.00 -11.27 -10.21
C GLY A 80 -17.86 -11.22 -9.19
N VAL A 81 -17.45 -10.05 -8.74
CA VAL A 81 -16.45 -9.89 -7.67
C VAL A 81 -17.01 -10.46 -6.36
N SER A 82 -18.27 -10.18 -6.02
CA SER A 82 -18.90 -10.74 -4.82
C SER A 82 -18.93 -12.25 -4.85
N ALA A 83 -19.37 -12.85 -5.97
CA ALA A 83 -19.42 -14.31 -6.15
C ALA A 83 -18.02 -14.96 -6.06
N ALA A 84 -16.99 -14.31 -6.60
CA ALA A 84 -15.61 -14.80 -6.50
C ALA A 84 -15.11 -14.79 -5.04
N ILE A 85 -15.46 -13.77 -4.27
CA ILE A 85 -15.12 -13.70 -2.83
C ILE A 85 -15.88 -14.80 -2.07
N ASP A 86 -17.17 -14.99 -2.32
CA ASP A 86 -17.95 -16.04 -1.68
C ASP A 86 -17.35 -17.41 -1.96
N ALA A 87 -16.96 -17.71 -3.21
CA ALA A 87 -16.29 -18.96 -3.57
C ALA A 87 -14.93 -19.13 -2.85
N MET A 88 -14.16 -18.05 -2.63
CA MET A 88 -12.94 -18.12 -1.82
C MET A 88 -13.26 -18.53 -0.38
N PHE A 89 -14.27 -17.95 0.24
CA PHE A 89 -14.64 -18.24 1.63
C PHE A 89 -15.29 -19.62 1.78
N GLU A 90 -16.04 -20.11 0.79
CA GLU A 90 -16.50 -21.50 0.74
C GLU A 90 -15.33 -22.48 0.73
N ALA A 91 -14.29 -22.22 -0.10
CA ALA A 91 -13.09 -23.05 -0.13
C ALA A 91 -12.31 -23.00 1.19
N ILE A 92 -12.27 -21.84 1.87
CA ILE A 92 -11.65 -21.70 3.20
C ILE A 92 -12.44 -22.49 4.25
N ALA A 93 -13.77 -22.40 4.25
CA ALA A 93 -14.63 -23.09 5.20
C ALA A 93 -14.59 -24.63 5.05
N ALA A 94 -14.31 -25.13 3.84
CA ALA A 94 -14.12 -26.54 3.56
C ALA A 94 -12.72 -27.07 3.91
N ALA A 95 -11.80 -26.20 4.31
CA ALA A 95 -10.41 -26.51 4.61
C ALA A 95 -10.15 -26.46 6.13
N ASP A 96 -9.08 -27.10 6.57
CA ASP A 96 -8.56 -26.95 7.93
C ASP A 96 -7.81 -25.62 8.02
N VAL A 97 -8.40 -24.62 8.69
CA VAL A 97 -7.87 -23.25 8.82
C VAL A 97 -8.04 -22.76 10.26
N ASP A 98 -6.95 -22.36 10.89
CA ASP A 98 -6.98 -21.77 12.23
C ASP A 98 -7.47 -20.32 12.22
N VAL A 99 -7.07 -19.54 11.18
CA VAL A 99 -7.39 -18.11 11.08
C VAL A 99 -7.31 -17.62 9.64
N VAL A 100 -8.14 -16.63 9.34
CA VAL A 100 -8.15 -15.93 8.04
C VAL A 100 -7.54 -14.54 8.18
N SER A 101 -6.54 -14.22 7.35
CA SER A 101 -6.00 -12.87 7.14
C SER A 101 -6.64 -12.27 5.88
N GLN A 102 -7.66 -11.43 6.06
CA GLN A 102 -8.49 -10.90 4.98
C GLN A 102 -8.01 -9.49 4.59
N HIS A 103 -7.74 -9.26 3.28
CA HIS A 103 -7.19 -8.03 2.72
C HIS A 103 -7.98 -7.47 1.53
N ALA A 104 -9.03 -8.15 1.06
CA ALA A 104 -9.88 -7.65 0.00
C ALA A 104 -10.74 -6.47 0.50
N PHE A 105 -10.87 -5.41 -0.31
CA PHE A 105 -11.63 -4.21 0.05
C PHE A 105 -12.98 -4.17 -0.69
N ASP A 106 -13.73 -5.26 -0.56
CA ASP A 106 -15.04 -5.44 -1.18
C ASP A 106 -16.06 -5.80 -0.11
N ALA A 107 -17.30 -5.31 -0.23
CA ALA A 107 -18.33 -5.49 0.78
C ALA A 107 -18.62 -6.98 1.09
N ALA A 108 -18.54 -7.86 0.09
CA ALA A 108 -18.73 -9.29 0.26
C ALA A 108 -17.72 -9.90 1.25
N ALA A 109 -16.46 -9.44 1.27
CA ALA A 109 -15.43 -9.94 2.17
C ALA A 109 -15.69 -9.65 3.66
N PHE A 110 -16.53 -8.66 3.96
CA PHE A 110 -16.93 -8.28 5.33
C PHE A 110 -18.28 -8.86 5.75
N ARG A 111 -19.04 -9.46 4.81
CA ARG A 111 -20.35 -10.05 5.05
C ARG A 111 -20.32 -11.57 5.22
N GLN A 112 -19.12 -12.15 5.34
CA GLN A 112 -18.97 -13.59 5.47
C GLN A 112 -19.60 -14.09 6.77
N THR A 113 -20.40 -15.15 6.67
CA THR A 113 -21.18 -15.72 7.78
C THR A 113 -20.59 -17.01 8.34
N HIS A 114 -19.45 -17.46 7.79
CA HIS A 114 -18.76 -18.64 8.29
C HIS A 114 -18.20 -18.40 9.69
N ALA A 115 -18.31 -19.40 10.56
CA ALA A 115 -17.78 -19.35 11.93
C ALA A 115 -16.24 -19.53 11.93
N LEU A 116 -15.56 -18.61 11.28
CA LEU A 116 -14.09 -18.60 11.17
C LEU A 116 -13.52 -17.40 11.91
N PRO A 117 -12.38 -17.54 12.61
CA PRO A 117 -11.63 -16.40 13.11
C PRO A 117 -11.07 -15.59 11.94
N ILE A 118 -11.50 -14.34 11.77
CA ILE A 118 -11.06 -13.48 10.64
C ILE A 118 -10.45 -12.19 11.18
N LEU A 119 -9.23 -11.89 10.75
CA LEU A 119 -8.60 -10.58 10.88
C LEU A 119 -8.78 -9.81 9.57
N HIS A 120 -9.61 -8.79 9.57
CA HIS A 120 -9.83 -7.91 8.43
C HIS A 120 -8.87 -6.70 8.47
N THR A 121 -8.00 -6.57 7.48
CA THR A 121 -7.11 -5.42 7.35
C THR A 121 -7.67 -4.40 6.36
N LEU A 122 -8.07 -3.25 6.87
CA LEU A 122 -8.61 -2.13 6.09
C LEU A 122 -7.47 -1.30 5.50
N HIS A 123 -7.12 -1.59 4.23
CA HIS A 123 -6.03 -0.90 3.52
C HIS A 123 -6.39 0.49 3.02
N LEU A 124 -7.66 0.81 2.94
CA LEU A 124 -8.19 2.08 2.45
C LEU A 124 -9.07 2.75 3.52
N PRO A 125 -9.22 4.07 3.50
CA PRO A 125 -10.24 4.76 4.28
C PRO A 125 -11.65 4.37 3.77
N PRO A 126 -12.73 4.77 4.46
CA PRO A 126 -14.10 4.40 4.12
C PRO A 126 -14.63 5.13 2.86
N LEU A 127 -14.01 4.85 1.71
CA LEU A 127 -14.31 5.48 0.42
C LEU A 127 -15.59 4.95 -0.24
N VAL A 128 -15.99 3.71 0.10
CA VAL A 128 -17.10 3.00 -0.55
C VAL A 128 -18.21 2.79 0.45
N PRO A 129 -19.40 3.38 0.23
CA PRO A 129 -20.53 3.26 1.18
C PRO A 129 -20.93 1.81 1.47
N ALA A 130 -20.93 0.93 0.45
CA ALA A 130 -21.26 -0.48 0.63
C ALA A 130 -20.25 -1.24 1.51
N VAL A 131 -18.95 -0.86 1.42
CA VAL A 131 -17.90 -1.41 2.30
C VAL A 131 -18.05 -0.87 3.72
N LEU A 132 -18.30 0.43 3.88
CA LEU A 132 -18.53 1.03 5.19
C LEU A 132 -19.70 0.36 5.92
N GLU A 133 -20.81 0.11 5.21
CA GLU A 133 -21.97 -0.56 5.79
C GLU A 133 -21.66 -2.01 6.18
N ALA A 134 -20.93 -2.75 5.34
CA ALA A 134 -20.52 -4.11 5.65
C ALA A 134 -19.58 -4.19 6.85
N VAL A 135 -18.59 -3.28 6.92
CA VAL A 135 -17.61 -3.23 8.03
C VAL A 135 -18.27 -2.91 9.37
N ARG A 136 -19.36 -2.14 9.40
CA ARG A 136 -20.12 -1.87 10.64
C ARG A 136 -20.69 -3.13 11.30
N GLY A 137 -20.90 -4.20 10.54
CA GLY A 137 -21.34 -5.51 11.05
C GLY A 137 -20.20 -6.38 11.59
N VAL A 138 -18.95 -5.99 11.43
CA VAL A 138 -17.77 -6.76 11.86
C VAL A 138 -17.40 -6.35 13.30
N PRO A 139 -17.11 -7.32 14.21
CA PRO A 139 -16.62 -7.00 15.55
C PRO A 139 -15.35 -6.15 15.52
N ASP A 140 -15.29 -5.12 16.37
CA ASP A 140 -14.11 -4.22 16.48
C ASP A 140 -12.80 -5.01 16.66
N SER A 141 -12.85 -6.12 17.43
CA SER A 141 -11.71 -6.99 17.71
C SER A 141 -11.17 -7.72 16.49
N SER A 142 -11.94 -7.83 15.42
CA SER A 142 -11.56 -8.45 14.13
C SER A 142 -11.04 -7.44 13.11
N LEU A 143 -10.99 -6.13 13.46
CA LEU A 143 -10.60 -5.06 12.54
C LEU A 143 -9.20 -4.54 12.83
N ALA A 144 -8.45 -4.34 11.76
CA ALA A 144 -7.16 -3.68 11.74
C ALA A 144 -7.07 -2.63 10.62
N THR A 145 -6.24 -1.61 10.80
CA THR A 145 -5.88 -0.64 9.75
C THR A 145 -4.36 -0.55 9.59
N VAL A 146 -3.90 0.13 8.56
CA VAL A 146 -2.48 0.24 8.21
C VAL A 146 -1.79 1.48 8.78
N SER A 147 -2.52 2.38 9.43
CA SER A 147 -2.00 3.58 10.10
C SER A 147 -3.00 4.14 11.11
N GLU A 148 -2.54 4.95 12.04
CA GLU A 148 -3.41 5.70 12.96
C GLU A 148 -4.29 6.70 12.20
N SER A 149 -3.78 7.30 11.13
CA SER A 149 -4.55 8.18 10.27
C SER A 149 -5.74 7.46 9.63
N CYS A 150 -5.50 6.25 9.08
CA CYS A 150 -6.57 5.42 8.53
C CYS A 150 -7.58 5.02 9.63
N SER A 151 -7.11 4.66 10.84
CA SER A 151 -7.96 4.35 12.00
C SER A 151 -8.84 5.54 12.39
N ARG A 152 -8.29 6.75 12.42
CA ARG A 152 -9.08 7.98 12.68
C ARG A 152 -10.15 8.21 11.62
N SER A 153 -9.84 7.95 10.35
CA SER A 153 -10.82 8.08 9.25
C SER A 153 -12.00 7.12 9.43
N TRP A 154 -11.75 5.85 9.77
CA TRP A 154 -12.81 4.89 10.07
C TRP A 154 -13.62 5.28 11.30
N ARG A 155 -12.95 5.75 12.37
CA ARG A 155 -13.63 6.21 13.60
C ARG A 155 -14.54 7.41 13.35
N ALA A 156 -14.16 8.32 12.47
CA ALA A 156 -15.01 9.46 12.07
C ALA A 156 -16.30 9.02 11.38
N HIS A 157 -16.35 7.79 10.84
CA HIS A 157 -17.53 7.17 10.23
C HIS A 157 -18.22 6.14 11.15
N GLY A 158 -17.91 6.16 12.46
CA GLY A 158 -18.57 5.32 13.47
C GLY A 158 -18.04 3.88 13.54
N VAL A 159 -16.89 3.57 12.94
CA VAL A 159 -16.24 2.25 13.02
C VAL A 159 -15.05 2.32 13.95
N ARG A 160 -15.04 1.52 15.02
CA ARG A 160 -13.87 1.34 15.88
C ARG A 160 -12.99 0.24 15.31
N VAL A 161 -11.69 0.47 15.33
CA VAL A 161 -10.68 -0.49 14.87
C VAL A 161 -9.76 -0.81 16.02
N ALA A 162 -9.65 -2.07 16.37
CA ALA A 162 -8.90 -2.50 17.56
C ALA A 162 -7.38 -2.42 17.37
N ARG A 163 -6.89 -2.54 16.13
CA ARG A 163 -5.47 -2.68 15.86
C ARG A 163 -5.00 -1.77 14.73
N VAL A 164 -3.77 -1.28 14.86
CA VAL A 164 -3.02 -0.66 13.76
C VAL A 164 -1.85 -1.57 13.43
N LEU A 165 -1.82 -2.07 12.20
CA LEU A 165 -0.81 -2.97 11.65
C LEU A 165 -0.11 -2.30 10.47
N PRO A 166 0.88 -1.44 10.70
CA PRO A 166 1.62 -0.76 9.65
C PRO A 166 2.24 -1.75 8.67
N ASN A 167 2.16 -1.44 7.38
CA ASN A 167 2.72 -2.26 6.33
C ASN A 167 4.23 -2.40 6.47
N GLY A 168 4.75 -3.58 6.14
CA GLY A 168 6.18 -3.85 6.06
C GLY A 168 6.71 -3.75 4.64
N VAL A 169 7.98 -3.39 4.52
CA VAL A 169 8.71 -3.33 3.25
C VAL A 169 9.88 -4.30 3.28
N VAL A 170 9.98 -5.15 2.27
CA VAL A 170 11.11 -6.07 2.08
C VAL A 170 12.38 -5.25 1.86
N HIS A 171 13.43 -5.55 2.63
CA HIS A 171 14.75 -5.03 2.35
C HIS A 171 15.34 -5.72 1.12
N LEU A 172 15.80 -4.94 0.15
CA LEU A 172 16.60 -5.42 -0.97
C LEU A 172 18.02 -4.85 -0.79
N GLU A 173 19.01 -5.71 -0.90
CA GLU A 173 20.38 -5.24 -1.02
C GLU A 173 20.54 -4.55 -2.38
N LEU A 174 20.86 -3.28 -2.35
CA LEU A 174 21.08 -2.46 -3.53
C LEU A 174 22.55 -2.04 -3.56
N GLU A 175 23.17 -2.12 -4.72
CA GLU A 175 24.48 -1.56 -4.92
C GLU A 175 24.48 -0.06 -4.62
N ARG A 176 25.53 0.41 -3.96
CA ARG A 176 25.74 1.84 -3.76
C ARG A 176 26.08 2.47 -5.11
N VAL A 177 25.18 3.31 -5.59
CA VAL A 177 25.36 4.05 -6.84
C VAL A 177 25.40 5.54 -6.55
N PRO A 178 26.14 6.33 -7.37
CA PRO A 178 26.06 7.78 -7.29
C PRO A 178 24.62 8.27 -7.46
N THR A 179 24.26 9.29 -6.70
CA THR A 179 22.92 9.90 -6.81
C THR A 179 22.86 10.88 -7.96
N ASP A 180 21.79 10.81 -8.71
CA ASP A 180 21.45 11.76 -9.76
C ASP A 180 20.81 13.02 -9.14
N ARG A 181 20.91 14.16 -9.79
CA ARG A 181 20.18 15.38 -9.40
C ARG A 181 18.71 15.32 -9.83
N SER A 182 18.01 14.28 -9.36
CA SER A 182 16.60 14.03 -9.71
C SER A 182 15.73 13.93 -8.48
N ALA A 183 14.48 14.37 -8.61
CA ALA A 183 13.38 14.12 -7.70
C ALA A 183 12.49 13.04 -8.33
N LEU A 184 12.37 11.89 -7.68
CA LEU A 184 11.51 10.80 -8.13
C LEU A 184 10.09 11.00 -7.62
N ILE A 185 9.13 10.86 -8.50
CA ILE A 185 7.69 10.87 -8.22
C ILE A 185 7.17 9.52 -8.68
N ALA A 186 6.77 8.66 -7.74
CA ALA A 186 6.34 7.30 -8.07
C ALA A 186 4.87 7.05 -7.69
N GLY A 187 4.16 6.36 -8.55
CA GLY A 187 2.76 5.99 -8.38
C GLY A 187 1.92 6.25 -9.61
N ARG A 188 0.62 5.99 -9.49
CA ARG A 188 -0.34 6.29 -10.56
C ARG A 188 -0.30 7.76 -10.95
N ILE A 189 -0.35 8.05 -12.24
CA ILE A 189 -0.51 9.42 -12.71
C ILE A 189 -2.02 9.74 -12.66
N SER A 190 -2.43 10.31 -11.54
CA SER A 190 -3.83 10.57 -11.18
C SER A 190 -3.93 11.77 -10.23
N PRO A 191 -5.11 12.44 -10.16
CA PRO A 191 -5.29 13.69 -9.40
C PRO A 191 -4.91 13.58 -7.92
N GLU A 192 -5.25 12.45 -7.29
CA GLU A 192 -5.02 12.24 -5.86
C GLU A 192 -3.53 12.10 -5.50
N LYS A 193 -2.66 11.83 -6.48
CA LYS A 193 -1.20 11.71 -6.24
C LYS A 193 -0.47 13.04 -6.33
N GLY A 194 -1.10 14.12 -6.83
CA GLY A 194 -0.54 15.47 -6.85
C GLY A 194 0.78 15.58 -7.65
N ILE A 195 0.85 14.87 -8.78
CA ILE A 195 2.07 14.80 -9.61
C ILE A 195 2.50 16.20 -10.07
N ASP A 196 1.54 17.07 -10.42
CA ASP A 196 1.74 18.48 -10.78
C ASP A 196 2.45 19.27 -9.69
N HIS A 197 1.99 19.13 -8.44
CA HIS A 197 2.63 19.76 -7.28
C HIS A 197 4.06 19.25 -7.07
N ALA A 198 4.26 17.93 -7.18
CA ALA A 198 5.58 17.32 -7.01
C ALA A 198 6.57 17.80 -8.10
N VAL A 199 6.13 17.88 -9.37
CA VAL A 199 6.93 18.40 -10.49
C VAL A 199 7.26 19.88 -10.27
N ALA A 200 6.26 20.69 -9.89
CA ALA A 200 6.47 22.10 -9.61
C ALA A 200 7.47 22.33 -8.45
N ALA A 201 7.33 21.57 -7.36
CA ALA A 201 8.24 21.64 -6.21
C ALA A 201 9.67 21.21 -6.56
N ALA A 202 9.81 20.12 -7.34
CA ALA A 202 11.12 19.66 -7.82
C ALA A 202 11.84 20.72 -8.65
N ARG A 203 11.08 21.39 -9.54
CA ARG A 203 11.60 22.49 -10.36
C ARG A 203 12.09 23.67 -9.51
N VAL A 204 11.28 24.09 -8.52
CA VAL A 204 11.67 25.17 -7.59
C VAL A 204 12.94 24.79 -6.81
N ALA A 205 13.10 23.51 -6.47
CA ALA A 205 14.29 22.99 -5.79
C ALA A 205 15.50 22.77 -6.74
N GLY A 206 15.39 23.06 -8.04
CA GLY A 206 16.46 22.90 -9.03
C GLY A 206 16.82 21.45 -9.36
N LEU A 207 15.85 20.54 -9.25
CA LEU A 207 16.00 19.12 -9.58
C LEU A 207 15.21 18.74 -10.84
N ALA A 208 15.74 17.77 -11.59
CA ALA A 208 15.00 17.13 -12.66
C ALA A 208 13.89 16.25 -12.07
N ALA A 209 12.65 16.41 -12.52
CA ALA A 209 11.55 15.57 -12.10
C ALA A 209 11.49 14.28 -12.93
N TRP A 210 11.51 13.12 -12.28
CA TRP A 210 11.32 11.81 -12.89
C TRP A 210 10.06 11.18 -12.38
N ILE A 211 9.21 10.69 -13.29
CA ILE A 211 7.89 10.14 -12.97
C ILE A 211 7.87 8.65 -13.34
N ALA A 212 7.65 7.79 -12.34
CA ALA A 212 7.50 6.35 -12.53
C ALA A 212 6.07 5.92 -12.20
N GLY A 213 5.35 5.43 -13.18
CA GLY A 213 3.97 4.94 -13.03
C GLY A 213 3.17 5.02 -14.32
N ALA A 214 1.99 4.41 -14.29
CA ALA A 214 1.07 4.39 -15.41
C ALA A 214 -0.02 5.48 -15.30
N ARG A 215 -0.55 5.89 -16.45
CA ARG A 215 -1.76 6.70 -16.57
C ARG A 215 -2.97 5.76 -16.56
N TYR A 216 -3.76 5.81 -15.50
CA TYR A 216 -4.97 4.99 -15.39
C TYR A 216 -6.19 5.64 -16.03
N ASP A 217 -6.24 6.96 -16.04
CA ASP A 217 -7.29 7.74 -16.70
C ASP A 217 -6.70 8.49 -17.90
N PRO A 218 -7.00 8.06 -19.15
CA PRO A 218 -6.54 8.76 -20.34
C PRO A 218 -7.12 10.19 -20.49
N ALA A 219 -8.23 10.49 -19.80
CA ALA A 219 -8.84 11.82 -19.82
C ALA A 219 -8.13 12.79 -18.85
N TYR A 220 -7.40 12.28 -17.86
CA TYR A 220 -6.65 13.12 -16.94
C TYR A 220 -5.47 13.79 -17.65
N ARG A 221 -5.67 15.05 -18.00
CA ARG A 221 -4.64 15.90 -18.60
C ARG A 221 -3.86 16.63 -17.52
N ILE A 222 -2.54 16.46 -17.54
CA ILE A 222 -1.61 17.12 -16.63
C ILE A 222 -0.42 17.62 -17.45
N ASP A 223 -0.03 18.87 -17.21
CA ASP A 223 1.19 19.43 -17.76
C ASP A 223 2.40 18.97 -16.92
N LEU A 224 3.16 18.06 -17.45
CA LEU A 224 4.38 17.55 -16.82
C LEU A 224 5.63 18.34 -17.21
N ASN A 225 5.51 19.30 -18.10
CA ASN A 225 6.47 20.35 -18.50
C ASN A 225 7.94 20.06 -18.11
N GLY A 226 8.65 19.31 -18.95
CA GLY A 226 10.07 18.99 -18.78
C GLY A 226 10.36 17.85 -17.78
N ALA A 227 9.35 17.24 -17.18
CA ALA A 227 9.54 16.02 -16.41
C ALA A 227 9.81 14.82 -17.33
N ARG A 228 10.65 13.89 -16.87
CA ARG A 228 10.94 12.65 -17.56
C ARG A 228 9.98 11.55 -17.09
N GLU A 229 9.11 11.08 -17.97
CA GLU A 229 8.29 9.90 -17.70
C GLU A 229 9.12 8.62 -17.93
N LEU A 230 9.20 7.77 -16.92
CA LEU A 230 9.90 6.48 -16.96
C LEU A 230 8.95 5.33 -17.31
N GLY A 231 7.63 5.60 -17.34
CA GLY A 231 6.62 4.58 -17.52
C GLY A 231 6.44 3.69 -16.29
N GLU A 232 5.81 2.55 -16.49
CA GLU A 232 5.58 1.56 -15.45
C GLU A 232 6.86 0.74 -15.24
N LEU A 233 7.37 0.70 -14.02
CA LEU A 233 8.59 -0.01 -13.64
C LEU A 233 8.22 -1.22 -12.79
N SER A 234 8.98 -2.30 -12.93
CA SER A 234 8.95 -3.39 -11.96
C SER A 234 9.40 -2.89 -10.58
N ARG A 235 8.99 -3.60 -9.54
CA ARG A 235 9.37 -3.25 -8.15
C ARG A 235 10.89 -3.15 -7.96
N ALA A 236 11.65 -4.04 -8.59
CA ALA A 236 13.11 -4.01 -8.51
C ALA A 236 13.71 -2.81 -9.23
N GLU A 237 13.19 -2.47 -10.42
CA GLU A 237 13.62 -1.29 -11.18
C GLU A 237 13.28 -0.01 -10.44
N LEU A 238 12.06 0.11 -9.91
CA LEU A 238 11.63 1.28 -9.13
C LEU A 238 12.57 1.51 -7.94
N ARG A 239 12.95 0.46 -7.21
CA ARG A 239 13.87 0.57 -6.07
C ARG A 239 15.28 0.98 -6.48
N ARG A 240 15.78 0.52 -7.64
CA ARG A 240 17.05 1.01 -8.19
C ARG A 240 16.98 2.49 -8.54
N VAL A 241 15.85 2.93 -9.13
CA VAL A 241 15.63 4.36 -9.41
C VAL A 241 15.55 5.16 -8.11
N MET A 242 14.85 4.67 -7.09
CA MET A 242 14.83 5.29 -5.74
C MET A 242 16.24 5.42 -5.18
N ALA A 243 17.05 4.36 -5.25
CA ALA A 243 18.44 4.39 -4.74
C ALA A 243 19.31 5.44 -5.44
N ARG A 244 19.06 5.75 -6.70
CA ARG A 244 19.81 6.76 -7.49
C ARG A 244 19.25 8.16 -7.35
N SER A 245 17.98 8.34 -7.10
CA SER A 245 17.35 9.66 -7.00
C SER A 245 17.83 10.42 -5.77
N ALA A 246 17.97 11.74 -5.87
CA ALA A 246 18.38 12.59 -4.75
C ALA A 246 17.29 12.60 -3.65
N VAL A 247 16.03 12.55 -4.04
CA VAL A 247 14.86 12.58 -3.16
C VAL A 247 13.67 11.90 -3.84
N THR A 248 12.79 11.28 -3.07
CA THR A 248 11.46 10.88 -3.53
C THR A 248 10.43 11.88 -3.03
N VAL A 249 9.47 12.27 -3.88
CA VAL A 249 8.47 13.29 -3.56
C VAL A 249 7.09 12.67 -3.52
N CYS A 250 6.38 12.83 -2.39
CA CYS A 250 5.03 12.34 -2.17
C CYS A 250 4.08 13.52 -1.91
N ALA A 251 3.46 14.04 -2.96
CA ALA A 251 2.57 15.21 -2.91
C ALA A 251 1.07 14.82 -2.87
N ALA A 252 0.72 13.76 -2.13
CA ALA A 252 -0.63 13.23 -2.10
C ALA A 252 -1.67 14.29 -1.71
N ARG A 253 -2.74 14.39 -2.51
CA ARG A 253 -3.90 15.29 -2.30
C ARG A 253 -5.07 14.60 -1.60
N TRP A 254 -4.89 13.38 -1.18
CA TRP A 254 -5.84 12.59 -0.40
C TRP A 254 -5.16 12.05 0.85
N ASP A 255 -5.93 11.58 1.80
CA ASP A 255 -5.38 10.94 2.99
C ASP A 255 -4.79 9.59 2.64
N GLU A 256 -3.51 9.60 2.28
CA GLU A 256 -2.76 8.39 1.93
C GLU A 256 -2.81 7.40 3.10
N PRO A 257 -3.33 6.19 2.93
CA PRO A 257 -3.56 5.28 4.06
C PRO A 257 -2.29 4.92 4.82
N PHE A 258 -1.18 4.74 4.11
CA PHE A 258 0.11 4.41 4.70
C PHE A 258 1.26 5.19 4.06
N GLY A 259 1.43 5.09 2.74
CA GLY A 259 2.54 5.67 2.01
C GLY A 259 3.64 4.66 1.69
N LEU A 260 3.29 3.53 1.06
CA LEU A 260 4.24 2.49 0.67
C LEU A 260 5.40 3.02 -0.18
N VAL A 261 5.15 3.95 -1.10
CA VAL A 261 6.20 4.58 -1.92
C VAL A 261 7.22 5.30 -1.04
N ALA A 262 6.77 6.02 -0.02
CA ALA A 262 7.66 6.69 0.93
C ALA A 262 8.47 5.68 1.74
N ALA A 263 7.85 4.58 2.19
CA ALA A 263 8.53 3.52 2.92
C ALA A 263 9.59 2.80 2.05
N GLU A 264 9.24 2.48 0.80
CA GLU A 264 10.13 1.84 -0.16
C GLU A 264 11.33 2.72 -0.54
N ALA A 265 11.10 4.03 -0.70
CA ALA A 265 12.16 4.99 -0.97
C ALA A 265 13.16 5.05 0.19
N GLN A 266 12.67 5.19 1.42
CA GLN A 266 13.52 5.20 2.61
C GLN A 266 14.29 3.88 2.77
N MET A 267 13.66 2.74 2.49
CA MET A 267 14.31 1.42 2.52
C MET A 267 15.47 1.34 1.50
N ALA A 268 15.35 2.03 0.36
CA ALA A 268 16.41 2.18 -0.64
C ALA A 268 17.46 3.26 -0.28
N GLY A 269 17.34 3.88 0.89
CA GLY A 269 18.20 4.98 1.34
C GLY A 269 17.89 6.32 0.66
N CYS A 270 16.75 6.46 0.00
CA CYS A 270 16.31 7.71 -0.61
C CYS A 270 15.47 8.52 0.39
N PRO A 271 15.88 9.74 0.76
CA PRO A 271 15.06 10.58 1.64
C PRO A 271 13.76 10.98 0.95
N VAL A 272 12.74 11.32 1.76
CA VAL A 272 11.40 11.61 1.26
C VAL A 272 10.97 13.02 1.62
N ALA A 273 10.55 13.81 0.63
CA ALA A 273 9.82 15.05 0.85
C ALA A 273 8.33 14.81 0.60
N ALA A 274 7.47 15.15 1.56
CA ALA A 274 6.04 14.84 1.41
C ALA A 274 5.13 15.91 2.02
N TYR A 275 3.87 15.91 1.59
CA TYR A 275 2.82 16.59 2.33
C TYR A 275 2.50 15.85 3.64
N ALA A 276 2.25 16.60 4.72
CA ALA A 276 1.82 16.06 6.01
C ALA A 276 0.33 15.63 5.93
N ARG A 277 0.05 14.57 5.15
CA ARG A 277 -1.32 14.11 4.86
C ARG A 277 -1.44 12.61 4.99
N GLY A 278 -2.53 12.15 5.61
CA GLY A 278 -2.80 10.74 5.84
C GLY A 278 -1.74 10.07 6.72
N GLY A 279 -1.28 8.88 6.33
CA GLY A 279 -0.25 8.10 7.01
C GLY A 279 1.18 8.56 6.75
N LEU A 280 1.44 9.50 5.83
CA LEU A 280 2.80 9.95 5.50
C LEU A 280 3.59 10.46 6.72
N PRO A 281 3.00 11.24 7.66
CA PRO A 281 3.68 11.65 8.89
C PRO A 281 4.07 10.48 9.83
N GLU A 282 3.41 9.33 9.71
CA GLU A 282 3.73 8.14 10.51
C GLU A 282 4.89 7.34 9.90
N VAL A 283 5.07 7.44 8.59
CA VAL A 283 6.13 6.76 7.83
C VAL A 283 7.42 7.56 7.81
N ILE A 284 7.35 8.90 7.75
CA ILE A 284 8.52 9.78 7.65
C ILE A 284 8.96 10.22 9.05
N GLU A 285 10.21 9.90 9.40
CA GLU A 285 10.88 10.43 10.59
C GLU A 285 11.56 11.75 10.21
N GLU A 286 10.92 12.87 10.62
CA GLU A 286 11.36 14.19 10.20
C GLU A 286 12.78 14.52 10.67
N GLY A 287 13.60 15.01 9.75
CA GLY A 287 15.02 15.29 10.01
C GLY A 287 15.95 14.08 9.93
N VAL A 288 15.41 12.85 9.84
CA VAL A 288 16.18 11.60 9.73
C VAL A 288 15.95 10.93 8.38
N SER A 289 14.70 10.70 8.01
CA SER A 289 14.36 9.99 6.77
C SER A 289 13.69 10.88 5.73
N GLY A 290 13.33 12.11 6.09
CA GLY A 290 12.70 13.05 5.19
C GLY A 290 12.23 14.31 5.89
N PHE A 291 11.46 15.12 5.15
CA PHE A 291 10.83 16.34 5.65
C PHE A 291 9.40 16.46 5.14
N LEU A 292 8.55 17.03 5.98
CA LEU A 292 7.15 17.27 5.69
C LEU A 292 6.88 18.75 5.38
N SER A 293 5.87 19.00 4.58
CA SER A 293 5.29 20.34 4.38
C SER A 293 3.79 20.31 4.58
N ALA A 294 3.20 21.49 4.76
CA ALA A 294 1.73 21.59 4.83
C ALA A 294 1.10 21.06 3.53
N PRO A 295 -0.09 20.44 3.60
CA PRO A 295 -0.84 20.04 2.43
C PRO A 295 -1.02 21.17 1.43
N ASP A 296 -0.84 20.87 0.14
CA ASP A 296 -1.01 21.79 -0.98
C ASP A 296 -0.04 23.00 -1.01
N ASP A 297 0.95 23.06 -0.09
CA ASP A 297 2.02 24.08 -0.09
C ASP A 297 3.21 23.63 -0.95
N VAL A 298 3.17 23.95 -2.24
CA VAL A 298 4.25 23.63 -3.20
C VAL A 298 5.58 24.28 -2.81
N THR A 299 5.57 25.49 -2.27
CA THR A 299 6.77 26.19 -1.82
C THR A 299 7.38 25.50 -0.59
N GLY A 300 6.55 25.12 0.38
CA GLY A 300 6.96 24.33 1.54
C GLY A 300 7.53 22.99 1.12
N LEU A 301 6.91 22.31 0.13
CA LEU A 301 7.38 21.04 -0.40
C LEU A 301 8.76 21.20 -1.08
N ALA A 302 8.99 22.28 -1.83
CA ALA A 302 10.30 22.58 -2.41
C ALA A 302 11.37 22.81 -1.34
N LYS A 303 11.03 23.48 -0.24
CA LYS A 303 11.94 23.63 0.92
C LYS A 303 12.22 22.27 1.58
N ALA A 304 11.21 21.40 1.72
CA ALA A 304 11.38 20.03 2.23
C ALA A 304 12.31 19.22 1.32
N ILE A 305 12.16 19.31 0.00
CA ILE A 305 13.08 18.70 -0.98
C ILE A 305 14.51 19.16 -0.72
N THR A 306 14.73 20.47 -0.62
CA THR A 306 16.07 21.04 -0.41
C THR A 306 16.71 20.54 0.90
N LYS A 307 15.94 20.44 1.97
CA LYS A 307 16.40 19.88 3.26
C LYS A 307 16.78 18.41 3.14
N CYS A 308 16.01 17.62 2.37
CA CYS A 308 16.29 16.19 2.14
C CYS A 308 17.68 15.96 1.52
N LEU A 309 18.19 16.88 0.70
CA LEU A 309 19.51 16.73 0.04
C LEU A 309 20.69 16.67 1.02
N ALA A 310 20.51 17.13 2.26
CA ALA A 310 21.53 17.12 3.31
C ALA A 310 21.49 15.87 4.20
N LEU A 311 20.47 14.99 4.03
CA LEU A 311 20.33 13.81 4.87
C LEU A 311 21.32 12.71 4.50
N ASP A 312 21.87 12.03 5.52
CA ASP A 312 22.71 10.86 5.32
C ASP A 312 21.86 9.65 4.92
N ARG A 313 22.10 9.16 3.72
CA ARG A 313 21.34 8.06 3.11
C ARG A 313 21.47 6.74 3.88
N ALA A 314 22.59 6.49 4.56
CA ALA A 314 22.78 5.31 5.37
C ALA A 314 21.88 5.38 6.63
N SER A 315 21.77 6.55 7.23
CA SER A 315 20.83 6.81 8.35
C SER A 315 19.37 6.66 7.91
N VAL A 316 19.01 7.19 6.73
CA VAL A 316 17.66 6.98 6.13
C VAL A 316 17.33 5.49 6.03
N ALA A 317 18.21 4.70 5.39
CA ALA A 317 17.99 3.26 5.22
C ALA A 317 17.96 2.52 6.56
N SER A 318 18.82 2.87 7.50
CA SER A 318 18.88 2.25 8.83
C SER A 318 17.59 2.51 9.62
N SER A 319 17.09 3.75 9.63
CA SER A 319 15.81 4.09 10.26
C SER A 319 14.65 3.31 9.62
N ALA A 320 14.59 3.27 8.28
CA ALA A 320 13.56 2.54 7.56
C ALA A 320 13.55 1.04 7.90
N ARG A 321 14.72 0.39 7.94
CA ARG A 321 14.81 -1.05 8.29
C ARG A 321 14.25 -1.34 9.67
N ARG A 322 14.55 -0.50 10.67
CA ARG A 322 14.05 -0.69 12.03
C ARG A 322 12.55 -0.46 12.15
N ARG A 323 12.01 0.56 11.47
CA ARG A 323 10.63 1.03 11.66
C ARG A 323 9.65 0.38 10.68
N LEU A 324 10.07 0.21 9.43
CA LEU A 324 9.23 -0.13 8.28
C LEU A 324 9.60 -1.50 7.65
N GLY A 325 10.55 -2.23 8.25
CA GLY A 325 10.97 -3.53 7.74
C GLY A 325 9.85 -4.58 7.82
N LEU A 326 9.84 -5.52 6.86
CA LEU A 326 8.85 -6.59 6.78
C LEU A 326 8.81 -7.42 8.07
N GLU A 327 9.96 -7.73 8.66
CA GLU A 327 10.01 -8.58 9.88
C GLU A 327 9.20 -7.96 11.04
N ALA A 328 9.34 -6.65 11.26
CA ALA A 328 8.56 -5.96 12.28
C ALA A 328 7.04 -5.94 11.98
N ALA A 329 6.65 -5.94 10.70
CA ALA A 329 5.26 -6.09 10.32
C ALA A 329 4.76 -7.52 10.55
N LEU A 330 5.56 -8.53 10.21
CA LEU A 330 5.25 -9.94 10.46
C LEU A 330 5.04 -10.21 11.96
N ASP A 331 5.88 -9.67 12.84
CA ASP A 331 5.71 -9.80 14.30
C ASP A 331 4.36 -9.25 14.79
N ARG A 332 3.89 -8.15 14.19
CA ARG A 332 2.59 -7.56 14.53
C ARG A 332 1.44 -8.41 13.97
N TYR A 333 1.55 -8.87 12.73
CA TYR A 333 0.52 -9.71 12.10
C TYR A 333 0.38 -11.06 12.79
N GLU A 334 1.48 -11.76 13.11
CA GLU A 334 1.45 -13.02 13.84
C GLU A 334 0.73 -12.89 15.18
N ARG A 335 1.07 -11.88 15.98
CA ARG A 335 0.37 -11.60 17.24
C ARG A 335 -1.13 -11.39 17.02
N ALA A 336 -1.49 -10.53 16.08
CA ALA A 336 -2.89 -10.22 15.79
C ALA A 336 -3.66 -11.46 15.32
N LEU A 337 -3.04 -12.31 14.50
CA LEU A 337 -3.65 -13.56 14.03
C LEU A 337 -3.83 -14.55 15.18
N HIS A 338 -2.84 -14.70 16.07
CA HIS A 338 -2.98 -15.53 17.27
C HIS A 338 -4.08 -15.03 18.22
N GLU A 339 -4.18 -13.71 18.42
CA GLU A 339 -5.22 -13.11 19.26
C GLU A 339 -6.64 -13.28 18.69
N VAL A 340 -6.79 -13.30 17.37
CA VAL A 340 -8.07 -13.50 16.70
C VAL A 340 -8.46 -14.98 16.65
N ALA A 341 -7.48 -15.90 16.58
CA ALA A 341 -7.67 -17.35 16.59
C ALA A 341 -8.01 -17.91 17.98
N ALA A 342 -7.68 -17.20 19.07
CA ALA A 342 -7.91 -17.60 20.46
C ALA A 342 -9.35 -17.33 20.91
#